data_4c4afc5d6c12c375df84fdc68d44f084
#
_entry.id   4c4afc5d6c12c375df84fdc68d44f084
#
_cell.length_a   1.000
_cell.length_b   1.000
_cell.length_c   1.000
_cell.angle_alpha   90.00
_cell.angle_beta   90.00
_cell.angle_gamma   90.00
#
_symmetry.space_group_name_H-M   'P 1'
#
loop_
_entity.id
_entity.type
_entity.pdbx_description
1 polymer ?
#
loop_
_entity_poly.entity_id
_entity_poly.type
_entity_poly.pdbx_seq_one_letter_code
_entity_poly.pdbx_strand_id
1 'polypeptide(L)'
;MHRRPFLAALLATAANGFTPLPATGQSSRRATGYIRTNWSRDPFSLGSYSFIAKGARKRQTRDLARPIADRIFFAGEATHPDYNSTVHAAYESGQYAADAVSETQANRIAVIGAGVSGLAAARQLADAGKAVTVLEGRDRIGGRIWTDNRLGTPMDLGASWIHGTTGNPIARLTRSARIKTKVTGYDYVIRGPGGQRIRDRDAPDWLDEVSEIQQGFGAGSDEINMRAYAKDLDYDGDEVIFPGGYGQILPGLAAGLDVRLGRTATKISLSGDGVSITSAQGGADRYDAVIVTVPLGVLKAGKIAFDPPLPAAKQQAIQQLGMGLLDKVYLKYDEVFWDKDATWILTPQNGLPAGQFNQWLNLYPFTGAPIILAFNGAGPARQLAKLPDAKIVETAQRVLQETYPA
;
A
#
# COMPACT_ATOMS: atom_id res chain seq x y z
N MET A 1 15.11 1.15 -42.65
CA MET A 1 13.64 1.19 -42.76
C MET A 1 13.02 0.89 -41.40
N HIS A 2 12.49 1.89 -40.81
CA HIS A 2 11.51 2.01 -39.73
C HIS A 2 11.32 0.87 -38.70
N ARG A 3 11.99 1.01 -37.58
CA ARG A 3 11.56 0.43 -36.30
C ARG A 3 11.40 1.59 -35.29
N ARG A 4 10.24 2.10 -35.21
CA ARG A 4 9.60 2.84 -34.09
C ARG A 4 8.11 2.76 -34.37
N PRO A 5 7.29 2.18 -33.49
CA PRO A 5 6.76 2.76 -32.29
C PRO A 5 6.41 1.70 -31.22
N PHE A 6 7.21 1.51 -30.21
CA PHE A 6 6.83 0.67 -29.05
C PHE A 6 7.10 1.34 -27.70
N LEU A 7 7.74 2.50 -27.69
CA LEU A 7 8.04 3.23 -26.44
C LEU A 7 7.02 4.32 -26.08
N ALA A 8 6.13 4.69 -26.99
CA ALA A 8 5.14 5.75 -26.73
C ALA A 8 3.86 5.28 -26.02
N ALA A 9 3.62 3.96 -25.92
CA ALA A 9 2.41 3.40 -25.34
C ALA A 9 2.49 3.15 -23.82
N LEU A 10 3.66 3.26 -23.20
CA LEU A 10 3.85 2.97 -21.77
C LEU A 10 3.78 4.19 -20.85
N LEU A 11 3.76 5.40 -21.41
CA LEU A 11 3.65 6.66 -20.65
C LEU A 11 2.22 7.22 -20.57
N ALA A 12 1.24 6.61 -21.25
CA ALA A 12 -0.12 7.13 -21.32
C ALA A 12 -1.12 6.52 -20.33
N THR A 13 -0.72 5.59 -19.46
CA THR A 13 -1.65 4.88 -18.56
C THR A 13 -1.63 5.34 -17.10
N ALA A 14 -0.85 6.33 -16.74
CA ALA A 14 -0.86 6.92 -15.39
C ALA A 14 -1.74 8.18 -15.25
N ALA A 15 -2.29 8.69 -16.34
CA ALA A 15 -3.23 9.80 -16.35
C ALA A 15 -4.67 9.27 -16.53
N ASN A 16 -5.19 8.52 -15.55
CA ASN A 16 -6.64 8.31 -15.47
C ASN A 16 -7.28 9.64 -15.13
N GLY A 17 -7.72 10.33 -16.17
CA GLY A 17 -8.27 11.66 -16.10
C GLY A 17 -9.47 11.74 -15.17
N PHE A 18 -9.57 12.86 -14.49
CA PHE A 18 -10.81 13.40 -13.99
C PHE A 18 -11.73 13.62 -15.21
N THR A 19 -12.61 12.67 -15.48
CA THR A 19 -13.73 12.86 -16.40
C THR A 19 -14.93 13.27 -15.56
N PRO A 20 -15.44 14.50 -15.69
CA PRO A 20 -16.71 14.84 -15.09
C PRO A 20 -17.77 13.91 -15.69
N LEU A 21 -18.57 13.28 -14.82
CA LEU A 21 -19.69 12.46 -15.26
C LEU A 21 -20.72 13.38 -15.96
N PRO A 22 -21.31 12.98 -17.09
CA PRO A 22 -22.27 13.82 -17.80
C PRO A 22 -23.50 14.09 -16.92
N ALA A 23 -23.83 15.35 -16.75
CA ALA A 23 -25.02 15.80 -16.03
C ALA A 23 -26.27 15.49 -16.86
N THR A 24 -26.97 14.42 -16.54
CA THR A 24 -28.35 14.19 -16.97
C THR A 24 -29.26 14.37 -15.78
N GLY A 25 -30.20 15.30 -15.86
CA GLY A 25 -31.07 15.73 -14.77
C GLY A 25 -31.99 14.64 -14.24
N GLN A 26 -31.47 13.89 -13.27
CA GLN A 26 -32.23 13.07 -12.32
C GLN A 26 -31.38 12.85 -11.08
N SER A 27 -31.90 13.26 -9.93
CA SER A 27 -31.41 13.02 -8.56
C SER A 27 -30.02 13.57 -8.21
N SER A 28 -29.96 14.44 -7.25
CA SER A 28 -28.82 15.13 -6.63
C SER A 28 -27.79 14.20 -5.95
N ARG A 29 -27.84 12.88 -6.15
CA ARG A 29 -26.97 11.88 -5.51
C ARG A 29 -26.02 11.19 -6.47
N ARG A 30 -25.44 11.95 -7.41
CA ARG A 30 -24.33 11.48 -8.24
C ARG A 30 -23.01 11.98 -7.66
N ALA A 31 -22.01 11.13 -7.70
CA ALA A 31 -20.66 11.55 -7.32
C ALA A 31 -20.15 12.60 -8.33
N THR A 32 -19.67 13.72 -7.80
CA THR A 32 -19.07 14.81 -8.57
C THR A 32 -17.60 14.55 -8.90
N GLY A 33 -17.01 13.55 -8.26
CA GLY A 33 -15.66 13.09 -8.53
C GLY A 33 -15.38 11.73 -7.90
N TYR A 34 -14.38 11.05 -8.41
CA TYR A 34 -13.93 9.79 -7.84
C TYR A 34 -12.41 9.59 -7.99
N ILE A 35 -11.86 8.77 -7.13
CA ILE A 35 -10.54 8.16 -7.29
C ILE A 35 -10.68 6.69 -6.96
N ARG A 36 -10.04 5.83 -7.75
CA ARG A 36 -9.90 4.43 -7.40
C ARG A 36 -8.46 3.97 -7.48
N THR A 37 -8.11 2.94 -6.74
CA THR A 37 -6.82 2.27 -6.82
C THR A 37 -6.90 1.01 -7.67
N ASN A 38 -5.75 0.54 -8.16
CA ASN A 38 -5.59 -0.73 -8.85
C ASN A 38 -4.18 -1.28 -8.60
N TRP A 39 -3.94 -1.65 -7.34
CA TRP A 39 -2.60 -2.04 -6.88
C TRP A 39 -2.08 -3.30 -7.57
N SER A 40 -2.96 -4.21 -8.01
CA SER A 40 -2.55 -5.41 -8.71
C SER A 40 -1.95 -5.15 -10.10
N ARG A 41 -2.31 -4.01 -10.72
CA ARG A 41 -1.78 -3.59 -12.04
C ARG A 41 -0.69 -2.54 -11.95
N ASP A 42 -0.43 -2.01 -10.77
CA ASP A 42 0.67 -1.08 -10.55
C ASP A 42 2.02 -1.80 -10.71
N PRO A 43 2.86 -1.42 -11.71
CA PRO A 43 4.05 -2.19 -12.05
C PRO A 43 5.14 -2.20 -10.98
N PHE A 44 5.08 -1.27 -10.02
CA PHE A 44 6.04 -1.13 -8.94
C PHE A 44 5.49 -1.63 -7.60
N SER A 45 4.29 -2.23 -7.57
CA SER A 45 3.70 -2.81 -6.37
C SER A 45 3.22 -4.24 -6.59
N LEU A 46 2.38 -4.47 -7.61
CA LEU A 46 1.79 -5.77 -7.97
C LEU A 46 1.06 -6.43 -6.78
N GLY A 47 0.32 -5.59 -6.05
CA GLY A 47 -0.44 -5.92 -4.86
C GLY A 47 -0.35 -4.83 -3.80
N SER A 48 -1.06 -4.99 -2.69
CA SER A 48 -1.18 -3.96 -1.65
C SER A 48 -0.19 -4.17 -0.51
N TYR A 49 -0.17 -5.35 0.10
CA TYR A 49 0.74 -5.71 1.20
C TYR A 49 0.88 -7.23 1.32
N SER A 50 1.93 -7.68 2.03
CA SER A 50 2.21 -9.10 2.19
C SER A 50 1.34 -9.73 3.28
N PHE A 51 1.24 -11.05 3.27
CA PHE A 51 0.67 -11.83 4.36
C PHE A 51 1.36 -13.20 4.46
N ILE A 52 1.24 -13.86 5.62
CA ILE A 52 1.71 -15.23 5.79
C ILE A 52 0.67 -16.17 5.19
N ALA A 53 0.93 -16.67 4.00
CA ALA A 53 0.00 -17.53 3.28
C ALA A 53 -0.11 -18.93 3.92
N LYS A 54 -1.22 -19.61 3.63
CA LYS A 54 -1.43 -21.01 4.03
C LYS A 54 -0.25 -21.87 3.57
N GLY A 55 0.36 -22.60 4.50
CA GLY A 55 1.58 -23.38 4.27
C GLY A 55 2.90 -22.62 4.50
N ALA A 56 2.89 -21.28 4.51
CA ALA A 56 4.02 -20.48 4.92
C ALA A 56 4.08 -20.31 6.45
N ARG A 57 5.21 -19.84 6.96
CA ARG A 57 5.45 -19.56 8.39
C ARG A 57 6.20 -18.25 8.53
N LYS A 58 6.23 -17.64 9.72
CA LYS A 58 7.04 -16.44 10.01
C LYS A 58 8.54 -16.59 9.69
N ARG A 59 9.04 -17.83 9.56
CA ARG A 59 10.42 -18.07 9.13
C ARG A 59 10.69 -17.49 7.73
N GLN A 60 9.73 -17.55 6.81
CA GLN A 60 9.89 -17.04 5.45
C GLN A 60 10.16 -15.53 5.41
N THR A 61 9.64 -14.74 6.35
CA THR A 61 9.97 -13.29 6.41
C THR A 61 11.46 -13.11 6.75
N ARG A 62 12.01 -13.90 7.66
CA ARG A 62 13.44 -13.90 8.01
C ARG A 62 14.32 -14.42 6.88
N ASP A 63 13.89 -15.47 6.16
CA ASP A 63 14.61 -15.98 5.00
C ASP A 63 14.62 -14.95 3.85
N LEU A 64 13.53 -14.17 3.71
CA LEU A 64 13.46 -13.04 2.79
C LEU A 64 14.39 -11.89 3.21
N ALA A 65 14.49 -11.58 4.48
CA ALA A 65 15.35 -10.51 5.02
C ALA A 65 16.84 -10.84 4.92
N ARG A 66 17.25 -12.14 5.00
CA ARG A 66 18.64 -12.57 5.09
C ARG A 66 19.53 -11.94 4.02
N PRO A 67 20.66 -11.30 4.37
CA PRO A 67 21.62 -10.76 3.40
C PRO A 67 22.25 -11.85 2.51
N ILE A 68 22.79 -11.42 1.37
CA ILE A 68 23.56 -12.26 0.45
C ILE A 68 24.98 -11.70 0.35
N ALA A 69 25.97 -12.49 0.70
CA ALA A 69 27.39 -12.18 0.63
C ALA A 69 27.76 -10.82 1.29
N ASP A 70 27.02 -10.40 2.32
CA ASP A 70 27.14 -9.09 3.00
C ASP A 70 27.21 -7.89 2.03
N ARG A 71 26.54 -8.02 0.91
CA ARG A 71 26.49 -7.02 -0.18
C ARG A 71 25.08 -6.73 -0.68
N ILE A 72 24.18 -7.70 -0.68
CA ILE A 72 22.79 -7.51 -1.09
C ILE A 72 21.90 -7.73 0.13
N PHE A 73 21.28 -6.66 0.59
CA PHE A 73 20.40 -6.63 1.76
C PHE A 73 18.95 -6.48 1.30
N PHE A 74 18.00 -6.92 2.09
CA PHE A 74 16.58 -6.87 1.76
C PHE A 74 15.81 -6.24 2.92
N ALA A 75 14.91 -5.30 2.58
CA ALA A 75 14.01 -4.67 3.52
C ALA A 75 12.63 -4.43 2.87
N GLY A 76 11.68 -3.94 3.63
CA GLY A 76 10.28 -3.77 3.26
C GLY A 76 9.38 -4.52 4.23
N GLU A 77 8.08 -4.18 4.26
CA GLU A 77 7.14 -4.74 5.25
C GLU A 77 7.09 -6.28 5.25
N ALA A 78 7.33 -6.91 4.09
CA ALA A 78 7.33 -8.38 3.95
C ALA A 78 8.53 -9.07 4.62
N THR A 79 9.58 -8.34 4.98
CA THR A 79 10.76 -8.87 5.66
C THR A 79 10.69 -8.78 7.17
N HIS A 80 9.71 -8.04 7.70
CA HIS A 80 9.58 -7.86 9.14
C HIS A 80 8.99 -9.11 9.80
N PRO A 81 9.57 -9.60 10.92
CA PRO A 81 9.14 -10.86 11.54
C PRO A 81 7.81 -10.78 12.28
N ASP A 82 7.43 -9.60 12.78
CA ASP A 82 6.34 -9.46 13.74
C ASP A 82 5.22 -8.53 13.29
N TYR A 83 5.52 -7.50 12.47
CA TYR A 83 4.57 -6.46 12.05
C TYR A 83 4.39 -6.41 10.53
N ASN A 84 4.51 -7.53 9.81
CA ASN A 84 4.37 -7.51 8.36
C ASN A 84 3.06 -6.81 7.91
N SER A 85 3.01 -6.35 6.67
CA SER A 85 1.87 -5.61 6.08
C SER A 85 1.72 -4.14 6.49
N THR A 86 2.54 -3.63 7.41
CA THR A 86 2.38 -2.29 7.99
C THR A 86 3.47 -1.29 7.58
N VAL A 87 3.18 0.00 7.75
CA VAL A 87 4.16 1.08 7.47
C VAL A 87 5.29 1.08 8.50
N HIS A 88 4.99 0.81 9.77
CA HIS A 88 6.02 0.73 10.80
C HIS A 88 6.96 -0.45 10.57
N ALA A 89 6.44 -1.60 10.13
CA ALA A 89 7.30 -2.72 9.71
C ALA A 89 8.21 -2.35 8.54
N ALA A 90 7.69 -1.64 7.54
CA ALA A 90 8.52 -1.15 6.45
C ALA A 90 9.63 -0.21 6.94
N TYR A 91 9.31 0.70 7.86
CA TYR A 91 10.26 1.64 8.45
C TYR A 91 11.36 0.90 9.23
N GLU A 92 10.98 0.05 10.17
CA GLU A 92 11.91 -0.69 11.02
C GLU A 92 12.78 -1.67 10.22
N SER A 93 12.20 -2.36 9.22
CA SER A 93 12.98 -3.23 8.34
C SER A 93 14.06 -2.48 7.57
N GLY A 94 13.78 -1.22 7.18
CA GLY A 94 14.77 -0.33 6.57
C GLY A 94 15.92 -0.04 7.52
N GLN A 95 15.62 0.25 8.79
CA GLN A 95 16.63 0.49 9.82
C GLN A 95 17.47 -0.76 10.09
N TYR A 96 16.84 -1.94 10.21
CA TYR A 96 17.57 -3.21 10.39
C TYR A 96 18.53 -3.52 9.25
N ALA A 97 18.11 -3.22 8.00
CA ALA A 97 19.02 -3.37 6.85
C ALA A 97 20.16 -2.36 6.88
N ALA A 98 19.92 -1.13 7.33
CA ALA A 98 20.97 -0.12 7.49
C ALA A 98 21.96 -0.49 8.58
N ASP A 99 21.48 -1.04 9.71
CA ASP A 99 22.36 -1.57 10.77
C ASP A 99 23.25 -2.68 10.22
N ALA A 100 22.67 -3.66 9.52
CA ALA A 100 23.43 -4.76 8.93
C ALA A 100 24.46 -4.29 7.89
N VAL A 101 24.15 -3.26 7.07
CA VAL A 101 25.13 -2.63 6.18
C VAL A 101 26.23 -1.95 6.97
N SER A 102 25.91 -1.29 8.08
CA SER A 102 26.88 -0.56 8.92
C SER A 102 27.89 -1.49 9.60
N GLU A 103 27.56 -2.75 9.79
CA GLU A 103 28.48 -3.78 10.27
C GLU A 103 29.54 -4.20 9.22
N THR A 104 29.33 -3.79 7.95
CA THR A 104 30.26 -4.05 6.84
C THR A 104 31.21 -2.88 6.59
N GLN A 105 32.22 -3.07 5.72
CA GLN A 105 33.10 -2.01 5.24
C GLN A 105 32.49 -1.18 4.08
N ALA A 106 31.23 -1.43 3.69
CA ALA A 106 30.58 -0.72 2.61
C ALA A 106 30.44 0.78 2.93
N ASN A 107 30.81 1.62 1.96
CA ASN A 107 30.71 3.07 2.08
C ASN A 107 29.82 3.70 1.02
N ARG A 108 29.84 3.16 -0.19
CA ARG A 108 28.99 3.59 -1.30
C ARG A 108 27.82 2.62 -1.47
N ILE A 109 26.62 3.04 -1.05
CA ILE A 109 25.44 2.17 -0.94
C ILE A 109 24.36 2.63 -1.90
N ALA A 110 23.77 1.68 -2.64
CA ALA A 110 22.53 1.89 -3.35
C ALA A 110 21.33 1.42 -2.51
N VAL A 111 20.23 2.14 -2.58
CA VAL A 111 18.93 1.71 -2.06
C VAL A 111 17.94 1.66 -3.22
N ILE A 112 17.35 0.49 -3.50
CA ILE A 112 16.38 0.32 -4.57
C ILE A 112 14.98 0.44 -3.98
N GLY A 113 14.31 1.55 -4.32
CA GLY A 113 12.99 1.94 -3.87
C GLY A 113 13.03 3.10 -2.87
N ALA A 114 12.29 4.17 -3.16
CA ALA A 114 12.07 5.33 -2.30
C ALA A 114 10.76 5.24 -1.51
N GLY A 115 10.33 4.03 -1.13
CA GLY A 115 9.30 3.80 -0.12
C GLY A 115 9.83 4.08 1.30
N VAL A 116 8.96 4.00 2.30
CA VAL A 116 9.34 4.25 3.71
C VAL A 116 10.54 3.42 4.15
N SER A 117 10.59 2.14 3.77
CA SER A 117 11.72 1.27 4.10
C SER A 117 13.04 1.78 3.52
N GLY A 118 13.04 2.10 2.22
CA GLY A 118 14.24 2.61 1.54
C GLY A 118 14.68 3.98 2.06
N LEU A 119 13.73 4.88 2.30
CA LEU A 119 14.02 6.21 2.85
C LEU A 119 14.53 6.13 4.29
N ALA A 120 13.98 5.23 5.13
CA ALA A 120 14.48 5.00 6.49
C ALA A 120 15.91 4.47 6.48
N ALA A 121 16.20 3.47 5.65
CA ALA A 121 17.55 2.93 5.48
C ALA A 121 18.53 3.99 4.97
N ALA A 122 18.16 4.70 3.92
CA ALA A 122 19.00 5.73 3.31
C ALA A 122 19.30 6.88 4.28
N ARG A 123 18.28 7.33 5.05
CA ARG A 123 18.43 8.37 6.05
C ARG A 123 19.43 7.95 7.13
N GLN A 124 19.25 6.77 7.71
CA GLN A 124 20.12 6.26 8.77
C GLN A 124 21.59 6.11 8.29
N LEU A 125 21.79 5.58 7.09
CA LEU A 125 23.14 5.42 6.51
C LEU A 125 23.77 6.77 6.17
N ALA A 126 23.01 7.72 5.63
CA ALA A 126 23.49 9.07 5.34
C ALA A 126 23.87 9.82 6.62
N ASP A 127 23.07 9.70 7.69
CA ASP A 127 23.38 10.27 9.01
C ASP A 127 24.63 9.64 9.65
N ALA A 128 24.94 8.39 9.30
CA ALA A 128 26.19 7.72 9.65
C ALA A 128 27.37 8.07 8.71
N GLY A 129 27.21 9.03 7.80
CA GLY A 129 28.27 9.52 6.91
C GLY A 129 28.54 8.64 5.68
N LYS A 130 27.67 7.69 5.36
CA LYS A 130 27.80 6.84 4.15
C LYS A 130 27.33 7.57 2.90
N ALA A 131 27.94 7.26 1.75
CA ALA A 131 27.51 7.76 0.45
C ALA A 131 26.32 6.94 -0.08
N VAL A 132 25.11 7.47 0.03
CA VAL A 132 23.87 6.75 -0.31
C VAL A 132 23.21 7.34 -1.55
N THR A 133 22.84 6.48 -2.50
CA THR A 133 21.99 6.83 -3.66
C THR A 133 20.72 5.99 -3.62
N VAL A 134 19.57 6.63 -3.65
CA VAL A 134 18.27 5.96 -3.73
C VAL A 134 17.79 5.92 -5.19
N LEU A 135 17.51 4.74 -5.72
CA LEU A 135 17.01 4.52 -7.08
C LEU A 135 15.51 4.18 -7.02
N GLU A 136 14.67 5.06 -7.51
CA GLU A 136 13.21 4.88 -7.51
C GLU A 136 12.69 4.75 -8.95
N GLY A 137 11.88 3.73 -9.20
CA GLY A 137 11.29 3.49 -10.52
C GLY A 137 10.19 4.46 -10.92
N ARG A 138 9.49 5.04 -9.94
CA ARG A 138 8.40 6.02 -10.14
C ARG A 138 8.97 7.43 -10.33
N ASP A 139 8.08 8.33 -10.69
CA ASP A 139 8.29 9.80 -10.72
C ASP A 139 8.05 10.47 -9.35
N ARG A 140 7.82 9.68 -8.30
CA ARG A 140 7.54 10.14 -6.93
C ARG A 140 8.15 9.21 -5.88
N ILE A 141 8.40 9.73 -4.70
CA ILE A 141 8.75 8.96 -3.51
C ILE A 141 7.50 8.37 -2.82
N GLY A 142 7.70 7.55 -1.78
CA GLY A 142 6.67 7.03 -0.88
C GLY A 142 6.19 5.62 -1.20
N GLY A 143 6.37 5.14 -2.43
CA GLY A 143 5.94 3.80 -2.82
C GLY A 143 4.44 3.60 -2.61
N ARG A 144 4.06 2.73 -1.65
CA ARG A 144 2.66 2.45 -1.24
C ARG A 144 2.08 3.46 -0.24
N ILE A 145 2.82 4.48 0.17
CA ILE A 145 2.27 5.73 0.70
C ILE A 145 2.08 6.68 -0.48
N TRP A 146 0.84 7.00 -0.76
CA TRP A 146 0.48 7.88 -1.88
C TRP A 146 -0.74 8.70 -1.51
N THR A 147 -0.53 9.99 -1.24
CA THR A 147 -1.60 10.96 -1.01
C THR A 147 -1.93 11.68 -2.30
N ASP A 148 -3.20 11.70 -2.68
CA ASP A 148 -3.74 12.30 -3.91
C ASP A 148 -4.71 13.43 -3.57
N ASN A 149 -4.58 14.57 -4.24
CA ASN A 149 -5.37 15.79 -3.97
C ASN A 149 -6.44 16.08 -5.04
N ARG A 150 -6.64 15.21 -6.02
CA ARG A 150 -7.56 15.45 -7.16
C ARG A 150 -9.01 15.69 -6.75
N LEU A 151 -9.45 15.22 -5.60
CA LEU A 151 -10.80 15.51 -5.07
C LEU A 151 -10.87 16.84 -4.29
N GLY A 152 -9.79 17.64 -4.27
CA GLY A 152 -9.72 18.89 -3.52
C GLY A 152 -9.46 18.72 -2.02
N THR A 153 -9.24 17.48 -1.60
CA THR A 153 -8.91 17.08 -0.21
C THR A 153 -7.91 15.93 -0.30
N PRO A 154 -6.88 15.89 0.56
CA PRO A 154 -5.89 14.81 0.56
C PRO A 154 -6.54 13.45 0.82
N MET A 155 -6.34 12.50 -0.11
CA MET A 155 -6.83 11.12 -0.03
C MET A 155 -5.67 10.15 -0.09
N ASP A 156 -5.55 9.27 0.89
CA ASP A 156 -4.48 8.29 0.96
C ASP A 156 -4.84 7.02 0.17
N LEU A 157 -4.30 6.88 -1.00
CA LEU A 157 -4.58 5.78 -1.92
C LEU A 157 -3.98 4.44 -1.44
N GLY A 158 -2.87 4.50 -0.70
CA GLY A 158 -2.23 3.34 -0.06
C GLY A 158 -2.52 3.28 1.43
N ALA A 159 -1.45 3.22 2.24
CA ALA A 159 -1.55 3.27 3.69
C ALA A 159 -2.26 4.54 4.15
N SER A 160 -3.15 4.42 5.15
CA SER A 160 -3.97 5.51 5.66
C SER A 160 -3.91 5.64 7.18
N TRP A 161 -3.58 4.56 7.90
CA TRP A 161 -3.58 4.53 9.36
C TRP A 161 -2.19 4.38 9.96
N ILE A 162 -2.03 4.94 11.17
CA ILE A 162 -1.10 4.42 12.15
C ILE A 162 -1.91 3.49 13.05
N HIS A 163 -1.58 2.20 13.00
CA HIS A 163 -2.18 1.18 13.86
C HIS A 163 -1.46 1.18 15.21
N GLY A 164 -2.16 1.63 16.27
CA GLY A 164 -1.61 1.84 17.60
C GLY A 164 -0.54 2.94 17.66
N THR A 165 -0.73 3.90 18.53
CA THR A 165 0.16 5.09 18.61
C THR A 165 1.21 5.00 19.71
N THR A 166 1.06 4.05 20.66
CA THR A 166 1.96 3.88 21.80
C THR A 166 3.21 3.10 21.41
N GLY A 167 4.37 3.76 21.45
CA GLY A 167 5.64 3.12 21.05
C GLY A 167 5.90 3.06 19.54
N ASN A 168 4.90 3.25 18.71
CA ASN A 168 4.98 3.15 17.25
C ASN A 168 5.96 4.19 16.66
N PRO A 169 6.95 3.77 15.84
CA PRO A 169 7.96 4.67 15.28
C PRO A 169 7.34 5.71 14.32
N ILE A 170 6.29 5.36 13.59
CA ILE A 170 5.61 6.31 12.70
C ILE A 170 4.88 7.38 13.51
N ALA A 171 4.27 7.01 14.64
CA ALA A 171 3.68 7.98 15.54
C ALA A 171 4.74 8.94 16.14
N ARG A 172 5.97 8.47 16.39
CA ARG A 172 7.08 9.34 16.80
C ARG A 172 7.47 10.32 15.69
N LEU A 173 7.65 9.83 14.45
CA LEU A 173 7.95 10.68 13.29
C LEU A 173 6.87 11.76 13.09
N THR A 174 5.61 11.36 13.16
CA THR A 174 4.45 12.24 13.00
C THR A 174 4.45 13.36 14.04
N ARG A 175 4.68 13.02 15.31
CA ARG A 175 4.79 14.01 16.40
C ARG A 175 5.98 14.96 16.21
N SER A 176 7.16 14.44 15.88
CA SER A 176 8.37 15.23 15.65
C SER A 176 8.20 16.22 14.49
N ALA A 177 7.49 15.81 13.44
CA ALA A 177 7.17 16.64 12.28
C ALA A 177 5.95 17.55 12.50
N ARG A 178 5.29 17.51 13.68
CA ARG A 178 4.06 18.26 14.02
C ARG A 178 2.92 18.03 13.02
N ILE A 179 2.84 16.83 12.45
CA ILE A 179 1.78 16.44 11.53
C ILE A 179 0.52 16.10 12.35
N LYS A 180 -0.61 16.66 11.93
CA LYS A 180 -1.90 16.43 12.59
C LYS A 180 -2.48 15.09 12.22
N THR A 181 -2.95 14.35 13.22
CA THR A 181 -3.71 13.11 13.08
C THR A 181 -5.07 13.24 13.75
N LYS A 182 -6.01 12.38 13.37
CA LYS A 182 -7.32 12.23 14.01
C LYS A 182 -7.57 10.76 14.33
N VAL A 183 -8.09 10.51 15.52
CA VAL A 183 -8.52 9.16 15.94
C VAL A 183 -9.69 8.72 15.09
N THR A 184 -9.64 7.48 14.60
CA THR A 184 -10.76 6.81 13.95
C THR A 184 -11.42 5.86 14.95
N GLY A 185 -12.72 6.06 15.21
CA GLY A 185 -13.50 5.14 16.02
C GLY A 185 -13.82 3.84 15.30
N TYR A 186 -14.28 2.88 16.08
CA TYR A 186 -14.82 1.61 15.57
C TYR A 186 -16.34 1.63 15.48
N ASP A 187 -16.98 2.79 15.73
CA ASP A 187 -18.42 2.96 15.61
C ASP A 187 -18.87 2.73 14.16
N TYR A 188 -19.91 1.94 14.03
CA TYR A 188 -20.48 1.61 12.72
C TYR A 188 -22.01 1.57 12.74
N VAL A 189 -22.57 1.67 11.55
CA VAL A 189 -23.97 1.39 11.29
C VAL A 189 -24.07 0.33 10.19
N ILE A 190 -25.06 -0.57 10.32
CA ILE A 190 -25.36 -1.54 9.27
C ILE A 190 -26.65 -1.11 8.59
N ARG A 191 -26.57 -0.96 7.25
CA ARG A 191 -27.69 -0.51 6.42
C ARG A 191 -28.02 -1.52 5.32
N GLY A 192 -29.30 -1.76 5.17
CA GLY A 192 -29.87 -2.48 4.03
C GLY A 192 -30.44 -1.51 2.98
N PRO A 193 -31.00 -2.04 1.90
CA PRO A 193 -31.70 -1.25 0.87
C PRO A 193 -32.82 -0.39 1.50
N GLY A 194 -33.03 0.81 0.95
CA GLY A 194 -34.03 1.75 1.45
C GLY A 194 -33.72 2.37 2.81
N GLY A 195 -32.47 2.36 3.24
CA GLY A 195 -32.02 2.92 4.53
C GLY A 195 -32.36 2.05 5.74
N GLN A 196 -32.86 0.84 5.55
CA GLN A 196 -33.20 -0.06 6.64
C GLN A 196 -32.00 -0.26 7.57
N ARG A 197 -32.17 -0.02 8.87
CA ARG A 197 -31.16 -0.35 9.88
C ARG A 197 -31.22 -1.85 10.18
N ILE A 198 -30.06 -2.50 10.04
CA ILE A 198 -29.87 -3.90 10.41
C ILE A 198 -29.20 -3.92 11.79
N ARG A 199 -29.67 -4.75 12.70
CA ARG A 199 -29.04 -4.95 14.01
C ARG A 199 -27.91 -5.96 13.89
N ASP A 200 -26.88 -5.86 14.71
CA ASP A 200 -25.70 -6.74 14.68
C ASP A 200 -26.08 -8.24 14.65
N ARG A 201 -27.02 -8.65 15.48
CA ARG A 201 -27.50 -10.03 15.54
C ARG A 201 -28.23 -10.53 14.26
N ASP A 202 -28.63 -9.61 13.41
CA ASP A 202 -29.32 -9.89 12.14
C ASP A 202 -28.37 -9.72 10.94
N ALA A 203 -27.09 -9.33 11.20
CA ALA A 203 -26.05 -9.25 10.19
C ALA A 203 -25.57 -10.64 9.77
N PRO A 204 -25.15 -10.84 8.52
CA PRO A 204 -24.62 -12.13 8.10
C PRO A 204 -23.23 -12.39 8.69
N ASP A 205 -22.96 -13.62 9.11
CA ASP A 205 -21.70 -14.05 9.75
C ASP A 205 -20.43 -13.76 8.91
N TRP A 206 -20.56 -13.76 7.58
CA TRP A 206 -19.42 -13.46 6.69
C TRP A 206 -18.97 -12.00 6.74
N LEU A 207 -19.72 -11.10 7.36
CA LEU A 207 -19.37 -9.68 7.40
C LEU A 207 -18.09 -9.44 8.21
N ASP A 208 -17.88 -10.21 9.28
CA ASP A 208 -16.66 -10.15 10.09
C ASP A 208 -15.43 -10.60 9.27
N GLU A 209 -15.57 -11.66 8.45
CA GLU A 209 -14.48 -12.05 7.56
C GLU A 209 -14.11 -10.96 6.57
N VAL A 210 -15.07 -10.21 6.04
CA VAL A 210 -14.82 -9.11 5.11
C VAL A 210 -14.10 -7.97 5.81
N SER A 211 -14.58 -7.55 6.98
CA SER A 211 -14.04 -6.38 7.69
C SER A 211 -12.69 -6.65 8.36
N GLU A 212 -12.48 -7.84 8.92
CA GLU A 212 -11.27 -8.16 9.66
C GLU A 212 -10.20 -8.84 8.80
N ILE A 213 -10.61 -9.85 8.02
CA ILE A 213 -9.65 -10.69 7.30
C ILE A 213 -9.36 -10.15 5.91
N GLN A 214 -10.39 -9.96 5.08
CA GLN A 214 -10.17 -9.55 3.69
C GLN A 214 -9.55 -8.16 3.59
N GLN A 215 -9.91 -7.26 4.49
CA GLN A 215 -9.32 -5.91 4.51
C GLN A 215 -7.99 -5.87 5.27
N GLY A 216 -7.87 -6.57 6.39
CA GLY A 216 -6.63 -6.63 7.14
C GLY A 216 -5.46 -7.23 6.35
N PHE A 217 -5.72 -8.25 5.53
CA PHE A 217 -4.68 -9.00 4.81
C PHE A 217 -4.75 -8.92 3.28
N GLY A 218 -5.82 -8.37 2.71
CA GLY A 218 -6.04 -8.41 1.27
C GLY A 218 -6.18 -9.83 0.71
N ALA A 219 -6.54 -10.80 1.57
CA ALA A 219 -6.65 -12.22 1.28
C ALA A 219 -7.82 -12.83 2.05
N GLY A 220 -8.39 -13.93 1.56
CA GLY A 220 -9.44 -14.67 2.28
C GLY A 220 -8.86 -15.57 3.37
N SER A 221 -9.70 -15.96 4.34
CA SER A 221 -9.30 -16.85 5.45
C SER A 221 -8.75 -18.21 4.97
N ASP A 222 -9.16 -18.67 3.80
CA ASP A 222 -8.67 -19.88 3.14
C ASP A 222 -7.26 -19.74 2.55
N GLU A 223 -6.81 -18.49 2.31
CA GLU A 223 -5.48 -18.17 1.78
C GLU A 223 -4.43 -17.96 2.90
N ILE A 224 -4.85 -17.62 4.12
CA ILE A 224 -4.00 -17.14 5.21
C ILE A 224 -3.61 -18.29 6.15
N ASN A 225 -2.42 -18.20 6.75
CA ASN A 225 -2.05 -19.02 7.89
C ASN A 225 -2.61 -18.41 9.18
N MET A 226 -3.83 -18.75 9.57
CA MET A 226 -4.53 -18.21 10.74
C MET A 226 -3.75 -18.41 12.05
N ARG A 227 -2.89 -19.46 12.15
CA ARG A 227 -2.02 -19.67 13.34
C ARG A 227 -0.88 -18.66 13.41
N ALA A 228 -0.40 -18.18 12.27
CA ALA A 228 0.60 -17.12 12.23
C ALA A 228 -0.03 -15.79 12.60
N TYR A 229 -1.24 -15.52 12.05
CA TYR A 229 -2.03 -14.33 12.37
C TYR A 229 -2.27 -14.17 13.89
N ALA A 230 -2.71 -15.22 14.58
CA ALA A 230 -2.96 -15.18 16.02
C ALA A 230 -1.71 -14.88 16.88
N LYS A 231 -0.55 -14.72 16.26
CA LYS A 231 0.75 -14.41 16.90
C LYS A 231 1.35 -13.10 16.40
N ASP A 232 0.63 -12.37 15.57
CA ASP A 232 1.08 -11.04 15.15
C ASP A 232 1.02 -10.09 16.36
N LEU A 233 2.00 -9.19 16.40
CA LEU A 233 2.06 -8.15 17.40
C LEU A 233 1.42 -6.89 16.85
N ASP A 234 0.77 -6.13 17.72
CA ASP A 234 0.25 -4.82 17.42
C ASP A 234 0.82 -3.81 18.40
N TYR A 235 0.90 -2.56 18.01
CA TYR A 235 1.16 -1.47 18.93
C TYR A 235 -0.11 -1.08 19.66
N ASP A 236 0.01 -0.76 20.94
CA ASP A 236 -1.11 -0.26 21.73
C ASP A 236 -1.48 1.20 21.34
N GLY A 237 -2.66 1.62 21.78
CA GLY A 237 -3.16 2.99 21.64
C GLY A 237 -4.12 3.17 20.46
N ASP A 238 -4.31 4.43 20.09
CA ASP A 238 -5.34 4.81 19.12
C ASP A 238 -4.99 4.44 17.68
N GLU A 239 -6.02 4.12 16.91
CA GLU A 239 -5.99 4.09 15.46
C GLU A 239 -6.16 5.51 14.93
N VAL A 240 -5.21 6.01 14.15
CA VAL A 240 -5.27 7.38 13.67
C VAL A 240 -5.03 7.50 12.17
N ILE A 241 -5.73 8.45 11.55
CA ILE A 241 -5.55 8.83 10.14
C ILE A 241 -4.98 10.24 10.02
N PHE A 242 -4.59 10.60 8.81
CA PHE A 242 -3.97 11.87 8.46
C PHE A 242 -4.92 12.74 7.62
N PRO A 243 -5.61 13.73 8.20
CA PRO A 243 -6.46 14.64 7.41
C PRO A 243 -5.70 15.40 6.31
N GLY A 244 -4.41 15.63 6.51
CA GLY A 244 -3.52 16.24 5.50
C GLY A 244 -2.77 15.23 4.64
N GLY A 245 -3.08 13.93 4.76
CA GLY A 245 -2.45 12.82 4.02
C GLY A 245 -1.20 12.27 4.69
N TYR A 246 -1.03 10.96 4.60
CA TYR A 246 0.10 10.20 5.15
C TYR A 246 1.43 10.62 4.52
N GLY A 247 1.39 11.03 3.24
CA GLY A 247 2.58 11.47 2.51
C GLY A 247 3.38 12.60 3.17
N GLN A 248 2.79 13.33 4.13
CA GLN A 248 3.47 14.38 4.89
C GLN A 248 4.71 13.89 5.66
N ILE A 249 4.82 12.59 5.99
CA ILE A 249 6.02 12.05 6.66
C ILE A 249 7.23 11.93 5.73
N LEU A 250 7.02 11.88 4.42
CA LEU A 250 8.07 11.54 3.44
C LEU A 250 9.13 12.62 3.27
N PRO A 251 8.79 13.93 3.18
CA PRO A 251 9.80 14.98 3.00
C PRO A 251 10.89 14.98 4.07
N GLY A 252 10.53 14.74 5.34
CA GLY A 252 11.49 14.65 6.43
C GLY A 252 12.46 13.47 6.30
N LEU A 253 11.97 12.33 5.83
CA LEU A 253 12.81 11.14 5.58
C LEU A 253 13.73 11.33 4.37
N ALA A 254 13.26 12.02 3.33
CA ALA A 254 14.00 12.20 2.08
C ALA A 254 14.96 13.42 2.10
N ALA A 255 14.88 14.29 3.10
CA ALA A 255 15.63 15.55 3.13
C ALA A 255 17.14 15.34 2.97
N GLY A 256 17.74 15.97 1.94
CA GLY A 256 19.17 15.92 1.67
C GLY A 256 19.70 14.58 1.12
N LEU A 257 18.83 13.60 0.81
CA LEU A 257 19.23 12.34 0.17
C LEU A 257 19.36 12.50 -1.36
N ASP A 258 20.32 11.81 -1.98
CA ASP A 258 20.40 11.65 -3.45
C ASP A 258 19.32 10.64 -3.91
N VAL A 259 18.09 11.13 -4.18
CA VAL A 259 16.98 10.33 -4.68
C VAL A 259 16.81 10.53 -6.18
N ARG A 260 17.01 9.47 -6.95
CA ARG A 260 16.93 9.46 -8.41
C ARG A 260 15.63 8.80 -8.86
N LEU A 261 14.64 9.62 -9.22
CA LEU A 261 13.34 9.17 -9.72
C LEU A 261 13.46 8.67 -11.18
N GLY A 262 12.52 7.83 -11.61
CA GLY A 262 12.50 7.23 -12.94
C GLY A 262 13.66 6.26 -13.21
N ARG A 263 14.36 5.79 -12.18
CA ARG A 263 15.50 4.86 -12.28
C ARG A 263 15.09 3.46 -11.85
N THR A 264 14.57 2.70 -12.77
CA THR A 264 14.08 1.33 -12.53
C THR A 264 15.23 0.33 -12.60
N ALA A 265 15.62 -0.26 -11.47
CA ALA A 265 16.58 -1.35 -11.43
C ALA A 265 15.99 -2.61 -12.08
N THR A 266 16.72 -3.23 -13.00
CA THR A 266 16.31 -4.44 -13.73
C THR A 266 17.20 -5.64 -13.46
N LYS A 267 18.46 -5.41 -13.07
CA LYS A 267 19.41 -6.48 -12.72
C LYS A 267 20.33 -6.01 -11.58
N ILE A 268 20.62 -6.92 -10.67
CA ILE A 268 21.60 -6.79 -9.60
C ILE A 268 22.58 -7.93 -9.73
N SER A 269 23.88 -7.60 -9.91
CA SER A 269 24.92 -8.60 -10.06
C SER A 269 26.00 -8.41 -8.99
N LEU A 270 26.43 -9.50 -8.35
CA LEU A 270 27.67 -9.49 -7.56
C LEU A 270 28.86 -9.36 -8.54
N SER A 271 29.76 -8.43 -8.28
CA SER A 271 30.88 -8.13 -9.17
C SER A 271 32.14 -7.85 -8.35
N GLY A 272 33.01 -8.84 -8.24
CA GLY A 272 34.23 -8.75 -7.45
C GLY A 272 33.92 -8.44 -5.99
N ASP A 273 34.38 -7.29 -5.52
CA ASP A 273 34.19 -6.80 -4.14
C ASP A 273 32.95 -5.90 -3.95
N GLY A 274 32.08 -5.76 -4.97
CA GLY A 274 30.90 -4.90 -4.94
C GLY A 274 29.68 -5.46 -5.65
N VAL A 275 28.73 -4.58 -5.92
CA VAL A 275 27.46 -4.85 -6.60
C VAL A 275 27.31 -3.94 -7.81
N SER A 276 26.90 -4.50 -8.94
CA SER A 276 26.53 -3.75 -10.15
C SER A 276 25.02 -3.73 -10.30
N ILE A 277 24.40 -2.56 -10.50
CA ILE A 277 22.99 -2.37 -10.70
C ILE A 277 22.73 -1.85 -12.10
N THR A 278 22.04 -2.64 -12.93
CA THR A 278 21.59 -2.22 -14.26
C THR A 278 20.20 -1.61 -14.16
N SER A 279 19.98 -0.48 -14.83
CA SER A 279 18.67 0.18 -14.90
C SER A 279 18.02 0.01 -16.28
N ALA A 280 16.67 0.10 -16.33
CA ALA A 280 15.91 0.06 -17.58
C ALA A 280 16.27 1.21 -18.55
N GLN A 281 16.80 2.31 -18.04
CA GLN A 281 17.26 3.47 -18.81
C GLN A 281 18.66 3.26 -19.42
N GLY A 282 19.23 2.07 -19.23
CA GLY A 282 20.59 1.73 -19.66
C GLY A 282 21.66 2.11 -18.64
N GLY A 283 22.86 1.57 -18.85
CA GLY A 283 24.00 1.74 -17.94
C GLY A 283 23.95 0.79 -16.73
N ALA A 284 25.11 0.65 -16.12
CA ALA A 284 25.30 -0.10 -14.88
C ALA A 284 26.15 0.75 -13.93
N ASP A 285 25.61 1.03 -12.75
CA ASP A 285 26.31 1.71 -11.68
C ASP A 285 26.86 0.68 -10.69
N ARG A 286 28.05 0.95 -10.16
CA ARG A 286 28.70 0.07 -9.18
C ARG A 286 28.64 0.68 -7.77
N TYR A 287 28.35 -0.17 -6.79
CA TYR A 287 28.27 0.17 -5.37
C TYR A 287 28.98 -0.91 -4.54
N ASP A 288 29.31 -0.59 -3.29
CA ASP A 288 29.87 -1.58 -2.34
C ASP A 288 28.77 -2.53 -1.86
N ALA A 289 27.56 -1.99 -1.63
CA ALA A 289 26.39 -2.76 -1.20
C ALA A 289 25.10 -2.18 -1.77
N VAL A 290 24.03 -2.99 -1.77
CA VAL A 290 22.68 -2.59 -2.15
C VAL A 290 21.66 -3.05 -1.13
N ILE A 291 20.68 -2.19 -0.82
CA ILE A 291 19.46 -2.55 -0.07
C ILE A 291 18.30 -2.60 -1.04
N VAL A 292 17.68 -3.76 -1.18
CA VAL A 292 16.53 -4.01 -2.05
C VAL A 292 15.26 -3.85 -1.22
N THR A 293 14.46 -2.81 -1.51
CA THR A 293 13.23 -2.51 -0.76
C THR A 293 11.96 -2.61 -1.62
N VAL A 294 12.06 -3.25 -2.78
CA VAL A 294 10.91 -3.42 -3.66
C VAL A 294 9.83 -4.32 -3.03
N PRO A 295 8.55 -4.08 -3.30
CA PRO A 295 7.46 -4.90 -2.79
C PRO A 295 7.60 -6.38 -3.14
N LEU A 296 7.07 -7.26 -2.29
CA LEU A 296 7.06 -8.71 -2.52
C LEU A 296 6.43 -9.06 -3.88
N GLY A 297 5.39 -8.36 -4.33
CA GLY A 297 4.77 -8.56 -5.64
C GLY A 297 5.75 -8.37 -6.80
N VAL A 298 6.64 -7.40 -6.69
CA VAL A 298 7.71 -7.13 -7.70
C VAL A 298 8.74 -8.27 -7.71
N LEU A 299 9.13 -8.77 -6.53
CA LEU A 299 10.02 -9.94 -6.42
C LEU A 299 9.38 -11.21 -6.99
N LYS A 300 8.11 -11.47 -6.67
CA LYS A 300 7.33 -12.61 -7.20
C LYS A 300 7.22 -12.57 -8.73
N ALA A 301 7.10 -11.40 -9.30
CA ALA A 301 7.02 -11.21 -10.75
C ALA A 301 8.37 -11.25 -11.46
N GLY A 302 9.48 -11.45 -10.74
CA GLY A 302 10.82 -11.52 -11.32
C GLY A 302 11.25 -10.27 -12.06
N LYS A 303 10.77 -9.08 -11.64
CA LYS A 303 11.07 -7.81 -12.33
C LYS A 303 12.53 -7.37 -12.21
N ILE A 304 13.26 -7.93 -11.25
CA ILE A 304 14.70 -7.72 -11.06
C ILE A 304 15.40 -9.06 -11.18
N ALA A 305 16.33 -9.17 -12.12
CA ALA A 305 17.20 -10.33 -12.25
C ALA A 305 18.34 -10.25 -11.22
N PHE A 306 18.71 -11.37 -10.65
CA PHE A 306 19.85 -11.48 -9.73
C PHE A 306 20.93 -12.40 -10.33
N ASP A 307 22.19 -11.99 -10.20
CA ASP A 307 23.34 -12.71 -10.74
C ASP A 307 24.48 -12.73 -9.69
N PRO A 308 24.82 -13.85 -9.07
CA PRO A 308 24.16 -15.17 -9.26
C PRO A 308 22.70 -15.18 -8.80
N PRO A 309 21.94 -16.22 -9.18
CA PRO A 309 20.55 -16.38 -8.72
C PRO A 309 20.42 -16.34 -7.19
N LEU A 310 19.28 -15.84 -6.70
CA LEU A 310 19.00 -15.83 -5.27
C LEU A 310 19.12 -17.23 -4.65
N PRO A 311 19.58 -17.37 -3.39
CA PRO A 311 19.61 -18.65 -2.67
C PRO A 311 18.23 -19.31 -2.63
N ALA A 312 18.19 -20.65 -2.68
CA ALA A 312 16.96 -21.43 -2.73
C ALA A 312 15.96 -21.08 -1.61
N ALA A 313 16.45 -20.87 -0.37
CA ALA A 313 15.59 -20.49 0.74
C ALA A 313 14.89 -19.14 0.53
N LYS A 314 15.59 -18.17 -0.09
CA LYS A 314 15.02 -16.86 -0.41
C LYS A 314 14.02 -16.95 -1.56
N GLN A 315 14.32 -17.72 -2.60
CA GLN A 315 13.38 -17.99 -3.70
C GLN A 315 12.09 -18.64 -3.18
N GLN A 316 12.23 -19.62 -2.28
CA GLN A 316 11.11 -20.28 -1.62
C GLN A 316 10.30 -19.29 -0.77
N ALA A 317 10.96 -18.41 0.00
CA ALA A 317 10.29 -17.38 0.77
C ALA A 317 9.47 -16.43 -0.12
N ILE A 318 10.04 -15.94 -1.23
CA ILE A 318 9.35 -15.11 -2.22
C ILE A 318 8.10 -15.81 -2.77
N GLN A 319 8.19 -17.10 -3.07
CA GLN A 319 7.07 -17.87 -3.62
C GLN A 319 5.98 -18.15 -2.59
N GLN A 320 6.35 -18.51 -1.35
CA GLN A 320 5.41 -18.96 -0.33
C GLN A 320 4.71 -17.84 0.43
N LEU A 321 5.34 -16.68 0.62
CA LEU A 321 4.67 -15.53 1.20
C LEU A 321 3.55 -15.04 0.27
N GLY A 322 2.42 -14.63 0.83
CA GLY A 322 1.30 -14.08 0.09
C GLY A 322 1.50 -12.60 -0.24
N MET A 323 0.93 -12.15 -1.35
CA MET A 323 0.78 -10.73 -1.69
C MET A 323 -0.70 -10.44 -1.85
N GLY A 324 -1.26 -9.71 -0.89
CA GLY A 324 -2.66 -9.38 -0.80
C GLY A 324 -3.06 -8.24 -1.73
N LEU A 325 -4.37 -8.08 -1.90
CA LEU A 325 -4.95 -6.99 -2.66
C LEU A 325 -6.06 -6.33 -1.86
N LEU A 326 -5.92 -5.05 -1.61
CA LEU A 326 -6.95 -4.15 -1.12
C LEU A 326 -7.00 -2.95 -2.04
N ASP A 327 -8.13 -2.74 -2.69
CA ASP A 327 -8.36 -1.58 -3.54
C ASP A 327 -9.44 -0.68 -2.93
N LYS A 328 -9.31 0.62 -3.19
CA LYS A 328 -10.10 1.70 -2.65
C LYS A 328 -10.89 2.40 -3.76
N VAL A 329 -12.12 2.80 -3.45
CA VAL A 329 -12.95 3.66 -4.31
C VAL A 329 -13.43 4.84 -3.48
N TYR A 330 -12.92 6.01 -3.75
CA TYR A 330 -13.35 7.29 -3.17
C TYR A 330 -14.43 7.88 -4.06
N LEU A 331 -15.55 8.29 -3.46
CA LEU A 331 -16.62 9.01 -4.12
C LEU A 331 -16.82 10.35 -3.40
N LYS A 332 -16.76 11.45 -4.16
CA LYS A 332 -17.07 12.80 -3.68
C LYS A 332 -18.45 13.21 -4.17
N TYR A 333 -19.20 13.82 -3.28
CA TYR A 333 -20.54 14.37 -3.56
C TYR A 333 -20.60 15.86 -3.25
N ASP A 334 -21.72 16.51 -3.55
CA ASP A 334 -21.95 17.91 -3.20
C ASP A 334 -22.33 18.06 -1.71
N GLU A 335 -23.01 17.05 -1.16
CA GLU A 335 -23.44 17.00 0.23
C GLU A 335 -23.37 15.58 0.82
N VAL A 336 -23.41 15.48 2.14
CA VAL A 336 -23.50 14.20 2.86
C VAL A 336 -24.97 13.78 2.92
N PHE A 337 -25.32 12.63 2.36
CA PHE A 337 -26.66 12.04 2.39
C PHE A 337 -26.71 10.68 3.09
N TRP A 338 -25.57 10.24 3.63
CA TRP A 338 -25.43 9.03 4.43
C TRP A 338 -25.37 9.36 5.94
N ASP A 339 -25.21 8.35 6.79
CA ASP A 339 -25.05 8.51 8.23
C ASP A 339 -23.83 9.38 8.55
N LYS A 340 -24.08 10.67 8.79
CA LYS A 340 -23.06 11.72 8.85
C LYS A 340 -22.07 11.52 10.01
N ASP A 341 -22.56 10.99 11.13
CA ASP A 341 -21.81 10.87 12.38
C ASP A 341 -21.15 9.50 12.58
N ALA A 342 -21.53 8.50 11.75
CA ALA A 342 -20.92 7.17 11.82
C ALA A 342 -19.54 7.18 11.15
N THR A 343 -18.55 6.55 11.78
CA THR A 343 -17.23 6.32 11.17
C THR A 343 -17.32 5.31 10.04
N TRP A 344 -18.00 4.19 10.30
CA TRP A 344 -18.13 3.10 9.33
C TRP A 344 -19.59 2.86 8.98
N ILE A 345 -19.81 2.55 7.71
CA ILE A 345 -21.12 2.13 7.18
C ILE A 345 -20.93 0.77 6.53
N LEU A 346 -21.72 -0.19 6.97
CA LEU A 346 -21.69 -1.55 6.45
C LEU A 346 -22.97 -1.82 5.65
N THR A 347 -22.81 -2.36 4.43
CA THR A 347 -23.93 -2.61 3.50
C THR A 347 -23.93 -4.07 3.03
N PRO A 348 -24.25 -5.03 3.93
CA PRO A 348 -24.18 -6.46 3.60
C PRO A 348 -25.23 -6.92 2.58
N GLN A 349 -26.36 -6.23 2.49
CA GLN A 349 -27.48 -6.57 1.61
C GLN A 349 -27.52 -5.68 0.35
N ASN A 350 -26.38 -5.48 -0.30
CA ASN A 350 -26.24 -4.59 -1.47
C ASN A 350 -26.45 -5.30 -2.83
N GLY A 351 -26.89 -6.56 -2.83
CA GLY A 351 -27.14 -7.35 -4.04
C GLY A 351 -25.89 -7.79 -4.80
N LEU A 352 -24.71 -7.62 -4.19
CA LEU A 352 -23.41 -8.00 -4.77
C LEU A 352 -22.81 -9.20 -4.02
N PRO A 353 -21.82 -9.89 -4.60
CA PRO A 353 -21.05 -10.89 -3.87
C PRO A 353 -20.43 -10.33 -2.59
N ALA A 354 -20.38 -11.15 -1.53
CA ALA A 354 -19.75 -10.79 -0.26
C ALA A 354 -18.34 -10.21 -0.47
N GLY A 355 -18.05 -9.10 0.20
CA GLY A 355 -16.78 -8.36 0.08
C GLY A 355 -16.75 -7.31 -1.02
N GLN A 356 -17.78 -7.19 -1.86
CA GLN A 356 -17.87 -6.10 -2.83
C GLN A 356 -18.74 -4.96 -2.27
N PHE A 357 -18.11 -3.80 -2.04
CA PHE A 357 -18.76 -2.58 -1.56
C PHE A 357 -19.60 -2.81 -0.28
N ASN A 358 -19.11 -3.64 0.62
CA ASN A 358 -19.82 -3.93 1.88
C ASN A 358 -19.35 -3.05 3.04
N GLN A 359 -18.20 -2.40 2.93
CA GLN A 359 -17.66 -1.55 3.98
C GLN A 359 -17.21 -0.20 3.43
N TRP A 360 -17.66 0.84 4.12
CA TRP A 360 -17.42 2.22 3.76
C TRP A 360 -16.89 3.01 4.94
N LEU A 361 -15.84 3.81 4.71
CA LEU A 361 -15.36 4.81 5.67
C LEU A 361 -15.95 6.17 5.31
N ASN A 362 -16.65 6.76 6.25
CA ASN A 362 -17.12 8.13 6.14
C ASN A 362 -15.99 9.10 6.45
N LEU A 363 -15.52 9.83 5.44
CA LEU A 363 -14.41 10.78 5.61
C LEU A 363 -14.87 12.17 6.05
N TYR A 364 -16.17 12.43 6.09
CA TYR A 364 -16.69 13.74 6.45
C TYR A 364 -16.28 14.21 7.87
N PRO A 365 -16.36 13.38 8.94
CA PRO A 365 -15.94 13.79 10.28
C PRO A 365 -14.47 14.17 10.38
N PHE A 366 -13.64 13.62 9.50
CA PHE A 366 -12.19 13.80 9.52
C PHE A 366 -11.73 14.98 8.66
N THR A 367 -12.37 15.20 7.53
CA THR A 367 -11.93 16.15 6.50
C THR A 367 -12.86 17.33 6.31
N GLY A 368 -14.13 17.23 6.73
CA GLY A 368 -15.19 18.18 6.41
C GLY A 368 -15.68 18.12 4.95
N ALA A 369 -15.10 17.25 4.13
CA ALA A 369 -15.50 17.05 2.73
C ALA A 369 -16.52 15.92 2.61
N PRO A 370 -17.57 16.03 1.77
CA PRO A 370 -18.56 14.99 1.56
C PRO A 370 -17.97 13.87 0.67
N ILE A 371 -17.03 13.15 1.24
CA ILE A 371 -16.32 12.03 0.60
C ILE A 371 -16.55 10.77 1.42
N ILE A 372 -16.86 9.68 0.72
CA ILE A 372 -16.97 8.34 1.29
C ILE A 372 -16.03 7.39 0.55
N LEU A 373 -15.44 6.47 1.27
CA LEU A 373 -14.44 5.52 0.78
C LEU A 373 -14.96 4.09 0.92
N ALA A 374 -15.06 3.37 -0.20
CA ALA A 374 -15.31 1.93 -0.20
C ALA A 374 -14.00 1.14 -0.22
N PHE A 375 -13.96 0.06 0.55
CA PHE A 375 -12.90 -0.93 0.54
C PHE A 375 -13.35 -2.20 -0.17
N ASN A 376 -12.43 -2.80 -0.94
CA ASN A 376 -12.61 -4.10 -1.55
C ASN A 376 -11.31 -4.89 -1.38
N GLY A 377 -11.37 -5.99 -0.62
CA GLY A 377 -10.22 -6.83 -0.33
C GLY A 377 -10.25 -8.18 -1.07
N ALA A 378 -9.15 -8.89 -1.07
CA ALA A 378 -9.05 -10.30 -1.45
C ALA A 378 -9.63 -10.67 -2.84
N GLY A 379 -10.38 -11.77 -2.91
CA GLY A 379 -11.09 -12.24 -4.11
C GLY A 379 -11.99 -11.19 -4.77
N PRO A 380 -12.85 -10.49 -4.01
CA PRO A 380 -13.66 -9.38 -4.51
C PRO A 380 -12.83 -8.27 -5.20
N ALA A 381 -11.73 -7.83 -4.61
CA ALA A 381 -10.84 -6.84 -5.24
C ALA A 381 -10.24 -7.39 -6.55
N ARG A 382 -9.79 -8.64 -6.57
CA ARG A 382 -9.25 -9.30 -7.77
C ARG A 382 -10.28 -9.41 -8.90
N GLN A 383 -11.56 -9.56 -8.59
CA GLN A 383 -12.65 -9.55 -9.58
C GLN A 383 -12.88 -8.13 -10.12
N LEU A 384 -13.02 -7.14 -9.24
CA LEU A 384 -13.25 -5.75 -9.61
C LEU A 384 -12.07 -5.17 -10.42
N ALA A 385 -10.82 -5.55 -10.11
CA ALA A 385 -9.64 -5.08 -10.84
C ALA A 385 -9.65 -5.44 -12.35
N LYS A 386 -10.50 -6.38 -12.78
CA LYS A 386 -10.68 -6.77 -14.19
C LYS A 386 -11.67 -5.87 -14.93
N LEU A 387 -12.47 -5.10 -14.20
CA LEU A 387 -13.53 -4.27 -14.78
C LEU A 387 -13.01 -2.87 -15.14
N PRO A 388 -13.66 -2.18 -16.09
CA PRO A 388 -13.42 -0.76 -16.34
C PRO A 388 -13.78 0.09 -15.14
N ASP A 389 -13.05 1.20 -14.93
CA ASP A 389 -13.27 2.14 -13.82
C ASP A 389 -14.72 2.64 -13.76
N ALA A 390 -15.29 3.01 -14.90
CA ALA A 390 -16.67 3.49 -15.00
C ALA A 390 -17.66 2.47 -14.40
N LYS A 391 -17.46 1.17 -14.66
CA LYS A 391 -18.35 0.12 -14.13
C LYS A 391 -18.22 -0.07 -12.63
N ILE A 392 -17.00 0.06 -12.12
CA ILE A 392 -16.71 -0.03 -10.68
C ILE A 392 -17.37 1.13 -9.94
N VAL A 393 -17.19 2.36 -10.47
CA VAL A 393 -17.74 3.59 -9.89
C VAL A 393 -19.28 3.60 -9.97
N GLU A 394 -19.84 3.21 -11.10
CA GLU A 394 -21.30 3.06 -11.27
C GLU A 394 -21.88 2.09 -10.21
N THR A 395 -21.22 0.93 -10.02
CA THR A 395 -21.65 -0.06 -9.04
C THR A 395 -21.57 0.49 -7.63
N ALA A 396 -20.48 1.16 -7.26
CA ALA A 396 -20.30 1.78 -5.96
C ALA A 396 -21.40 2.85 -5.68
N GLN A 397 -21.67 3.72 -6.66
CA GLN A 397 -22.73 4.73 -6.54
C GLN A 397 -24.11 4.10 -6.40
N ARG A 398 -24.40 3.05 -7.17
CA ARG A 398 -25.68 2.32 -7.08
C ARG A 398 -25.91 1.76 -5.68
N VAL A 399 -24.90 1.15 -5.06
CA VAL A 399 -25.00 0.65 -3.68
C VAL A 399 -25.39 1.75 -2.71
N LEU A 400 -24.75 2.93 -2.79
CA LEU A 400 -25.08 4.06 -1.93
C LEU A 400 -26.49 4.62 -2.21
N GLN A 401 -26.91 4.71 -3.46
CA GLN A 401 -28.24 5.20 -3.86
C GLN A 401 -29.35 4.25 -3.40
N GLU A 402 -29.14 2.93 -3.50
CA GLU A 402 -30.08 1.93 -3.02
C GLU A 402 -30.13 1.87 -1.49
N THR A 403 -28.98 2.10 -0.84
CA THR A 403 -28.91 2.16 0.64
C THR A 403 -29.58 3.44 1.17
N TYR A 404 -29.35 4.57 0.50
CA TYR A 404 -29.88 5.88 0.90
C TYR A 404 -30.72 6.46 -0.24
N PRO A 405 -31.97 6.05 -0.44
CA PRO A 405 -32.82 6.60 -1.47
C PRO A 405 -33.16 8.06 -1.21
N ALA A 406 -33.49 8.82 -2.28
CA ALA A 406 -33.84 10.24 -2.23
C ALA A 406 -35.20 10.47 -1.54
#